data_001fc688c6ee9d44d59fddfc92d7dd35
#
_entry.id   001fc688c6ee9d44d59fddfc92d7dd35
#
_cell.length_a   1.000
_cell.length_b   1.000
_cell.length_c   1.000
_cell.angle_alpha   90.00
_cell.angle_beta   90.00
_cell.angle_gamma   90.00
#
_symmetry.space_group_name_H-M   'P 1'
#
loop_
_entity.id
_entity.type
_entity.pdbx_description
1 polymer ?
#
loop_
_entity_poly.entity_id
_entity_poly.type
_entity_poly.pdbx_seq_one_letter_code
_entity_poly.pdbx_strand_id
1 'polypeptide(L)'
;MSKKILAILILATASFFVGCNQEEKVTPEVIQAKVAAEKSAPIVKVDEFQSPSSPVIDETKAKQYVKASAALVELGVTWSEKIDKAEDSEKVQILNAYNVARDQLCARVGLAGIAEYNWITAVALPNPQNEAVFESAGLRR
;
A
#
# COMPACT_ATOMS: atom_id res chain seq x y z
N MET A 1 -45.82 61.82 -38.51
CA MET A 1 -44.54 62.08 -37.81
C MET A 1 -43.88 60.73 -37.53
N SER A 2 -42.71 60.59 -38.04
CA SER A 2 -41.88 59.38 -38.03
C SER A 2 -41.55 58.87 -36.66
N LYS A 3 -41.56 57.60 -36.45
CA LYS A 3 -40.64 56.93 -35.49
C LYS A 3 -40.20 55.55 -36.01
N LYS A 4 -38.97 55.57 -36.41
CA LYS A 4 -38.23 54.41 -36.89
C LYS A 4 -38.04 53.44 -35.75
N ILE A 5 -38.53 52.25 -35.89
CA ILE A 5 -38.29 51.11 -34.91
C ILE A 5 -37.13 50.33 -35.50
N LEU A 6 -36.00 50.41 -34.80
CA LEU A 6 -34.79 49.62 -35.06
C LEU A 6 -34.95 48.28 -34.44
N ALA A 7 -35.16 47.25 -35.26
CA ALA A 7 -35.19 45.87 -34.79
C ALA A 7 -33.76 45.37 -34.63
N ILE A 8 -33.35 45.16 -33.39
CA ILE A 8 -32.06 44.49 -33.06
C ILE A 8 -32.32 43.00 -33.06
N LEU A 9 -31.77 42.32 -34.05
CA LEU A 9 -31.77 40.88 -34.17
C LEU A 9 -30.67 40.34 -33.26
N ILE A 10 -31.04 39.80 -32.08
CA ILE A 10 -30.10 39.12 -31.21
C ILE A 10 -30.00 37.68 -31.68
N LEU A 11 -28.88 37.35 -32.31
CA LEU A 11 -28.51 35.98 -32.68
C LEU A 11 -28.04 35.27 -31.44
N ALA A 12 -28.90 34.45 -30.84
CA ALA A 12 -28.53 33.58 -29.75
C ALA A 12 -27.78 32.37 -30.33
N THR A 13 -26.46 32.39 -30.26
CA THR A 13 -25.61 31.21 -30.51
C THR A 13 -25.72 30.28 -29.31
N ALA A 14 -26.53 29.24 -29.45
CA ALA A 14 -26.53 28.12 -28.50
C ALA A 14 -25.24 27.34 -28.65
N SER A 15 -24.29 27.60 -27.76
CA SER A 15 -23.11 26.76 -27.60
C SER A 15 -23.52 25.43 -26.94
N PHE A 16 -23.68 24.39 -27.74
CA PHE A 16 -23.76 23.04 -27.27
C PHE A 16 -22.41 22.67 -26.66
N PHE A 17 -22.30 22.76 -25.34
CA PHE A 17 -21.30 22.03 -24.62
C PHE A 17 -21.66 20.54 -24.66
N VAL A 18 -21.14 19.85 -25.66
CA VAL A 18 -21.03 18.38 -25.59
C VAL A 18 -20.02 18.11 -24.50
N GLY A 19 -20.52 17.91 -23.27
CA GLY A 19 -19.76 17.30 -22.22
C GLY A 19 -19.46 15.86 -22.65
N CYS A 20 -18.27 15.63 -23.19
CA CYS A 20 -17.71 14.31 -23.23
C CYS A 20 -17.51 13.89 -21.78
N ASN A 21 -18.46 13.12 -21.25
CA ASN A 21 -18.19 12.22 -20.15
C ASN A 21 -17.22 11.18 -20.71
N GLN A 22 -15.94 11.50 -20.71
CA GLN A 22 -14.92 10.48 -20.73
C GLN A 22 -15.01 9.80 -19.37
N GLU A 23 -15.77 8.70 -19.32
CA GLU A 23 -15.49 7.67 -18.38
C GLU A 23 -14.04 7.25 -18.67
N GLU A 24 -13.11 7.83 -17.91
CA GLU A 24 -11.75 7.32 -17.87
C GLU A 24 -11.86 5.86 -17.42
N LYS A 25 -11.83 4.97 -18.39
CA LYS A 25 -11.55 3.56 -18.13
C LYS A 25 -10.17 3.55 -17.49
N VAL A 26 -10.15 3.53 -16.16
CA VAL A 26 -8.93 3.43 -15.38
C VAL A 26 -8.29 2.10 -15.76
N THR A 27 -7.30 2.18 -16.66
CA THR A 27 -6.54 1.01 -17.07
C THR A 27 -5.70 0.51 -15.88
N PRO A 28 -5.38 -0.79 -15.81
CA PRO A 28 -4.52 -1.34 -14.75
C PRO A 28 -3.21 -0.58 -14.54
N GLU A 29 -2.64 -0.02 -15.59
CA GLU A 29 -1.44 0.83 -15.53
C GLU A 29 -1.64 2.14 -14.75
N VAL A 30 -2.82 2.76 -14.88
CA VAL A 30 -3.14 4.01 -14.17
C VAL A 30 -3.31 3.75 -12.68
N ILE A 31 -3.86 2.60 -12.31
CA ILE A 31 -3.95 2.20 -10.89
C ILE A 31 -2.56 1.95 -10.32
N GLN A 32 -1.69 1.26 -11.05
CA GLN A 32 -0.30 1.04 -10.63
C GLN A 32 0.47 2.36 -10.51
N ALA A 33 0.28 3.30 -11.44
CA ALA A 33 0.90 4.61 -11.40
C ALA A 33 0.38 5.46 -10.22
N LYS A 34 -0.92 5.41 -9.92
CA LYS A 34 -1.51 6.11 -8.76
C LYS A 34 -1.04 5.54 -7.42
N VAL A 35 -0.93 4.22 -7.31
CA VAL A 35 -0.38 3.54 -6.11
C VAL A 35 1.12 3.82 -5.97
N ALA A 36 1.86 3.94 -7.07
CA ALA A 36 3.29 4.28 -7.09
C ALA A 36 3.56 5.77 -6.83
N ALA A 37 2.62 6.66 -7.13
CA ALA A 37 2.79 8.12 -6.99
C ALA A 37 2.63 8.63 -5.54
N GLU A 38 2.08 7.85 -4.62
CA GLU A 38 2.17 8.13 -3.18
C GLU A 38 3.61 7.86 -2.76
N LYS A 39 4.44 8.93 -2.66
CA LYS A 39 5.84 8.96 -2.18
C LYS A 39 6.38 7.57 -1.84
N SER A 40 6.61 6.75 -2.85
CA SER A 40 7.09 5.39 -2.66
C SER A 40 8.50 5.49 -2.09
N ALA A 41 8.68 5.03 -0.87
CA ALA A 41 10.00 4.81 -0.33
C ALA A 41 10.79 3.94 -1.34
N PRO A 42 12.12 4.13 -1.46
CA PRO A 42 12.92 3.40 -2.43
C PRO A 42 12.64 1.91 -2.40
N ILE A 43 12.49 1.30 -3.58
CA ILE A 43 12.37 -0.16 -3.69
C ILE A 43 13.71 -0.75 -3.27
N VAL A 44 13.67 -1.66 -2.31
CA VAL A 44 14.85 -2.41 -1.85
C VAL A 44 14.77 -3.84 -2.38
N LYS A 45 15.93 -4.45 -2.56
CA LYS A 45 15.98 -5.87 -2.90
C LYS A 45 15.46 -6.68 -1.73
N VAL A 46 14.50 -7.57 -1.98
CA VAL A 46 14.05 -8.55 -1.02
C VAL A 46 14.86 -9.81 -1.22
N ASP A 47 15.56 -10.24 -0.19
CA ASP A 47 16.33 -11.47 -0.25
C ASP A 47 15.41 -12.69 -0.09
N GLU A 48 15.78 -13.80 -0.73
CA GLU A 48 15.07 -15.06 -0.57
C GLU A 48 15.27 -15.59 0.85
N PHE A 49 14.17 -15.81 1.56
CA PHE A 49 14.22 -16.36 2.91
C PHE A 49 14.34 -17.88 2.89
N GLN A 50 15.34 -18.40 3.60
CA GLN A 50 15.50 -19.81 3.88
C GLN A 50 15.40 -20.02 5.39
N SER A 51 14.48 -20.88 5.83
CA SER A 51 14.26 -21.15 7.25
C SER A 51 15.54 -21.70 7.90
N PRO A 52 16.04 -21.07 8.96
CA PRO A 52 17.17 -21.61 9.70
C PRO A 52 16.85 -22.96 10.33
N SER A 53 17.88 -23.77 10.56
CA SER A 53 17.75 -25.04 11.28
C SER A 53 17.46 -24.84 12.77
N SER A 54 17.82 -23.69 13.34
CA SER A 54 17.56 -23.33 14.73
C SER A 54 16.51 -22.25 14.81
N PRO A 55 15.53 -22.34 15.72
CA PRO A 55 14.54 -21.29 15.94
C PRO A 55 15.06 -20.12 16.79
N VAL A 56 16.29 -20.19 17.29
CA VAL A 56 16.89 -19.14 18.13
C VAL A 56 17.31 -17.96 17.26
N ILE A 57 16.94 -16.75 17.67
CA ILE A 57 17.28 -15.50 17.00
C ILE A 57 18.13 -14.60 17.90
N ASP A 58 18.86 -13.69 17.28
CA ASP A 58 19.63 -12.66 18.00
C ASP A 58 18.81 -11.41 18.30
N GLU A 59 19.38 -10.51 19.10
CA GLU A 59 18.75 -9.24 19.47
C GLU A 59 18.50 -8.32 18.27
N THR A 60 19.38 -8.33 17.28
CA THR A 60 19.21 -7.55 16.07
C THR A 60 17.97 -7.98 15.31
N LYS A 61 17.80 -9.30 15.16
CA LYS A 61 16.65 -9.89 14.48
C LYS A 61 15.34 -9.63 15.25
N ALA A 62 15.37 -9.73 16.58
CA ALA A 62 14.23 -9.39 17.42
C ALA A 62 13.81 -7.91 17.29
N LYS A 63 14.76 -6.98 17.27
CA LYS A 63 14.49 -5.56 17.05
C LYS A 63 13.93 -5.28 15.65
N GLN A 64 14.45 -5.94 14.62
CA GLN A 64 13.91 -5.83 13.26
C GLN A 64 12.46 -6.32 13.21
N TYR A 65 12.17 -7.43 13.84
CA TYR A 65 10.81 -7.98 13.93
C TYR A 65 9.83 -7.02 14.63
N VAL A 66 10.20 -6.50 15.79
CA VAL A 66 9.35 -5.54 16.55
C VAL A 66 9.07 -4.29 15.70
N LYS A 67 10.09 -3.77 15.03
CA LYS A 67 9.97 -2.61 14.14
C LYS A 67 9.08 -2.92 12.94
N ALA A 68 9.24 -4.08 12.32
CA ALA A 68 8.37 -4.53 11.23
C ALA A 68 6.92 -4.67 11.70
N SER A 69 6.69 -5.26 12.90
CA SER A 69 5.35 -5.47 13.45
C SER A 69 4.59 -4.15 13.58
N ALA A 70 5.19 -3.12 14.17
CA ALA A 70 4.57 -1.80 14.32
C ALA A 70 4.23 -1.19 12.95
N ALA A 71 5.17 -1.21 12.02
CA ALA A 71 4.99 -0.64 10.69
C ALA A 71 3.97 -1.43 9.84
N LEU A 72 3.87 -2.75 9.99
CA LEU A 72 2.86 -3.57 9.31
C LEU A 72 1.44 -3.27 9.80
N VAL A 73 1.26 -2.92 11.07
CA VAL A 73 -0.05 -2.48 11.58
C VAL A 73 -0.48 -1.17 10.91
N GLU A 74 0.40 -0.17 10.84
CA GLU A 74 0.11 1.10 10.17
C GLU A 74 -0.17 0.90 8.67
N LEU A 75 0.62 0.06 8.01
CA LEU A 75 0.40 -0.29 6.61
C LEU A 75 -0.97 -0.95 6.43
N GLY A 76 -1.34 -1.89 7.31
CA GLY A 76 -2.64 -2.58 7.27
C GLY A 76 -3.81 -1.61 7.37
N VAL A 77 -3.76 -0.63 8.28
CA VAL A 77 -4.79 0.40 8.42
C VAL A 77 -4.94 1.21 7.12
N THR A 78 -3.82 1.66 6.55
CA THR A 78 -3.84 2.44 5.29
C THR A 78 -4.41 1.65 4.12
N TRP A 79 -4.09 0.36 4.01
CA TRP A 79 -4.53 -0.47 2.90
C TRP A 79 -5.94 -1.02 3.06
N SER A 80 -6.43 -1.21 4.30
CA SER A 80 -7.80 -1.68 4.53
C SER A 80 -8.83 -0.75 3.89
N GLU A 81 -8.65 0.57 4.02
CA GLU A 81 -9.53 1.54 3.37
C GLU A 81 -9.53 1.45 1.85
N LYS A 82 -8.37 1.18 1.25
CA LYS A 82 -8.24 1.01 -0.21
C LYS A 82 -8.92 -0.26 -0.69
N ILE A 83 -8.75 -1.36 0.07
CA ILE A 83 -9.36 -2.66 -0.24
C ILE A 83 -10.88 -2.59 -0.11
N ASP A 84 -11.39 -1.93 0.94
CA ASP A 84 -12.82 -1.81 1.21
C ASP A 84 -13.55 -0.95 0.16
N LYS A 85 -12.86 0.05 -0.38
CA LYS A 85 -13.41 0.95 -1.42
C LYS A 85 -13.23 0.43 -2.84
N ALA A 86 -12.47 -0.65 -3.04
CA ALA A 86 -12.15 -1.17 -4.36
C ALA A 86 -13.32 -1.94 -4.97
N GLU A 87 -13.51 -1.75 -6.28
CA GLU A 87 -14.39 -2.59 -7.07
C GLU A 87 -13.84 -4.02 -7.16
N ASP A 88 -14.71 -5.02 -7.34
CA ASP A 88 -14.30 -6.43 -7.35
C ASP A 88 -13.24 -6.74 -8.42
N SER A 89 -13.29 -6.05 -9.55
CA SER A 89 -12.28 -6.16 -10.62
C SER A 89 -10.90 -5.64 -10.24
N GLU A 90 -10.82 -4.74 -9.26
CA GLU A 90 -9.58 -4.08 -8.82
C GLU A 90 -8.97 -4.76 -7.59
N LYS A 91 -9.78 -5.46 -6.78
CA LYS A 91 -9.36 -6.06 -5.51
C LYS A 91 -8.12 -6.94 -5.64
N VAL A 92 -8.03 -7.76 -6.68
CA VAL A 92 -6.88 -8.65 -6.89
C VAL A 92 -5.59 -7.84 -7.08
N GLN A 93 -5.64 -6.76 -7.85
CA GLN A 93 -4.47 -5.90 -8.10
C GLN A 93 -4.06 -5.16 -6.83
N ILE A 94 -5.02 -4.65 -6.07
CA ILE A 94 -4.79 -3.95 -4.80
C ILE A 94 -4.19 -4.91 -3.77
N LEU A 95 -4.70 -6.13 -3.66
CA LEU A 95 -4.15 -7.15 -2.77
C LEU A 95 -2.73 -7.55 -3.15
N ASN A 96 -2.43 -7.69 -4.45
CA ASN A 96 -1.08 -7.96 -4.91
C ASN A 96 -0.14 -6.79 -4.57
N ALA A 97 -0.55 -5.54 -4.79
CA ALA A 97 0.23 -4.37 -4.43
C ALA A 97 0.44 -4.27 -2.91
N TYR A 98 -0.56 -4.62 -2.11
CA TYR A 98 -0.43 -4.70 -0.65
C TYR A 98 0.59 -5.75 -0.22
N ASN A 99 0.58 -6.93 -0.82
CA ASN A 99 1.56 -7.97 -0.52
C ASN A 99 2.99 -7.53 -0.85
N VAL A 100 3.18 -6.86 -1.99
CA VAL A 100 4.48 -6.26 -2.35
C VAL A 100 4.89 -5.19 -1.33
N ALA A 101 3.97 -4.35 -0.89
CA ALA A 101 4.24 -3.32 0.10
C ALA A 101 4.68 -3.90 1.45
N ARG A 102 4.04 -5.00 1.92
CA ARG A 102 4.42 -5.73 3.13
C ARG A 102 5.83 -6.31 3.03
N ASP A 103 6.13 -6.91 1.89
CA ASP A 103 7.42 -7.51 1.61
C ASP A 103 8.54 -6.47 1.62
N GLN A 104 8.34 -5.36 0.93
CA GLN A 104 9.24 -4.21 0.90
C GLN A 104 9.44 -3.57 2.28
N LEU A 105 8.38 -3.47 3.08
CA LEU A 105 8.46 -2.93 4.44
C LEU A 105 9.37 -3.79 5.31
N CYS A 106 9.19 -5.11 5.29
CA CYS A 106 10.02 -6.04 6.02
C CYS A 106 11.49 -5.97 5.58
N ALA A 107 11.74 -5.90 4.27
CA ALA A 107 13.09 -5.77 3.73
C ALA A 107 13.80 -4.47 4.16
N ARG A 108 13.08 -3.35 4.23
CA ARG A 108 13.65 -2.06 4.69
C ARG A 108 14.10 -2.07 6.13
N VAL A 109 13.51 -2.89 6.98
CA VAL A 109 13.95 -3.02 8.37
C VAL A 109 15.02 -4.10 8.57
N GLY A 110 15.41 -4.80 7.49
CA GLY A 110 16.50 -5.77 7.49
C GLY A 110 16.07 -7.24 7.59
N LEU A 111 14.77 -7.53 7.39
CA LEU A 111 14.27 -8.89 7.25
C LEU A 111 14.35 -9.34 5.77
N ALA A 112 14.43 -10.65 5.53
CA ALA A 112 14.27 -11.23 4.19
C ALA A 112 12.77 -11.28 3.83
N GLY A 113 12.16 -10.10 3.66
CA GLY A 113 10.78 -9.94 3.32
C GLY A 113 9.77 -10.41 4.36
N ILE A 114 8.52 -10.52 3.93
CA ILE A 114 7.41 -10.97 4.77
C ILE A 114 7.53 -12.46 5.14
N ALA A 115 8.26 -13.25 4.35
CA ALA A 115 8.46 -14.66 4.63
C ALA A 115 9.24 -14.87 5.93
N GLU A 116 10.32 -14.11 6.15
CA GLU A 116 11.08 -14.17 7.40
C GLU A 116 10.23 -13.65 8.58
N TYR A 117 9.50 -12.56 8.39
CA TYR A 117 8.59 -12.07 9.41
C TYR A 117 7.58 -13.13 9.87
N ASN A 118 6.96 -13.83 8.93
CA ASN A 118 6.00 -14.88 9.23
C ASN A 118 6.65 -16.07 9.94
N TRP A 119 7.87 -16.45 9.54
CA TRP A 119 8.63 -17.48 10.22
C TRP A 119 8.96 -17.09 11.67
N ILE A 120 9.42 -15.85 11.90
CA ILE A 120 9.68 -15.37 13.26
C ILE A 120 8.39 -15.42 14.08
N THR A 121 7.27 -15.00 13.55
CA THR A 121 5.97 -15.03 14.24
C THR A 121 5.55 -16.46 14.62
N ALA A 122 5.69 -17.40 13.69
CA ALA A 122 5.19 -18.77 13.87
C ALA A 122 6.15 -19.69 14.61
N VAL A 123 7.46 -19.45 14.51
CA VAL A 123 8.49 -20.39 14.98
C VAL A 123 9.37 -19.78 16.06
N ALA A 124 9.95 -18.61 15.83
CA ALA A 124 10.88 -18.00 16.78
C ALA A 124 10.19 -17.38 17.99
N LEU A 125 9.07 -16.69 17.78
CA LEU A 125 8.34 -15.99 18.84
C LEU A 125 7.78 -16.93 19.94
N PRO A 126 7.18 -18.09 19.62
CA PRO A 126 6.72 -19.02 20.64
C PRO A 126 7.85 -19.81 21.34
N ASN A 127 9.08 -19.73 20.86
CA ASN A 127 10.20 -20.45 21.45
C ASN A 127 10.66 -19.78 22.77
N PRO A 128 10.65 -20.50 23.90
CA PRO A 128 11.04 -19.94 25.21
C PRO A 128 12.48 -19.41 25.26
N GLN A 129 13.39 -19.93 24.43
CA GLN A 129 14.78 -19.47 24.38
C GLN A 129 14.91 -18.05 23.85
N ASN A 130 13.90 -17.53 23.13
CA ASN A 130 13.89 -16.18 22.59
C ASN A 130 13.15 -15.16 23.47
N GLU A 131 12.57 -15.58 24.59
CA GLU A 131 11.75 -14.70 25.43
C GLU A 131 12.53 -13.45 25.87
N ALA A 132 13.70 -13.64 26.46
CA ALA A 132 14.55 -12.54 26.94
C ALA A 132 14.99 -11.59 25.80
N VAL A 133 15.23 -12.13 24.60
CA VAL A 133 15.63 -11.36 23.43
C VAL A 133 14.46 -10.49 22.93
N PHE A 134 13.24 -11.02 22.89
CA PHE A 134 12.07 -10.23 22.51
C PHE A 134 11.70 -9.18 23.57
N GLU A 135 11.83 -9.49 24.85
CA GLU A 135 11.62 -8.50 25.92
C GLU A 135 12.62 -7.35 25.82
N SER A 136 13.90 -7.66 25.57
CA SER A 136 14.95 -6.64 25.38
C SER A 136 14.69 -5.78 24.13
N ALA A 137 14.05 -6.36 23.11
CA ALA A 137 13.64 -5.65 21.90
C ALA A 137 12.37 -4.80 22.09
N GLY A 138 11.70 -4.87 23.27
CA GLY A 138 10.53 -4.09 23.61
C GLY A 138 9.19 -4.81 23.36
N LEU A 139 9.19 -6.08 23.07
CA LEU A 139 7.97 -6.88 22.96
C LEU A 139 7.56 -7.34 24.37
N ARG A 140 6.51 -6.74 24.90
CA ARG A 140 5.91 -7.19 26.18
C ARG A 140 4.81 -8.19 25.89
N ARG A 141 4.86 -9.33 26.53
CA ARG A 141 3.81 -10.36 26.51
C ARG A 141 2.86 -10.19 27.67
#